data_64d1d5aad151a747ee3d2862381e864f
#
_entry.id   64d1d5aad151a747ee3d2862381e864f
#
_cell.length_a   1.000
_cell.length_b   1.000
_cell.length_c   1.000
_cell.angle_alpha   90.00
_cell.angle_beta   90.00
_cell.angle_gamma   90.00
#
_symmetry.space_group_name_H-M   'P 1'
#
loop_
_entity.id
_entity.type
_entity.pdbx_description
1 polymer ?
#
loop_
_entity_poly.entity_id
_entity_poly.type
_entity_poly.pdbx_seq_one_letter_code
_entity_poly.pdbx_strand_id
1 'polypeptide(L)'
;MSLSVHDQGTKCDVREGEDVKNLVAFLQKNLKYIDIWINNAGSNAYSFKPLVEASDEDLIEVVTTNALGLMICCREAIKMMLNQPRGGHIFNIDGAGSDGRPTPRFAAYGATKRSVVHLTKSLQAELRMQDVKNVVVHNLSPGMVTTDLLMSGADTKQAKFFINVLAEPPEVVAEYLVPNIRSIPTNGSTRPTYIRFLTGLKAYSQIFSRLAFGARRNRYLLED
;
A
#
# COMPACT_ATOMS: atom_id res chain seq x y z
N MET A 1 -13.06 -28.07 7.57
CA MET A 1 -13.98 -27.03 8.07
C MET A 1 -13.96 -25.89 7.08
N SER A 2 -14.97 -25.79 6.22
CA SER A 2 -15.07 -24.72 5.20
C SER A 2 -15.37 -23.40 5.94
N LEU A 3 -14.42 -22.50 5.96
CA LEU A 3 -14.68 -21.12 6.39
C LEU A 3 -15.51 -20.46 5.29
N SER A 4 -16.79 -20.20 5.57
CA SER A 4 -17.62 -19.39 4.71
C SER A 4 -17.04 -17.97 4.71
N VAL A 5 -16.46 -17.55 3.58
CA VAL A 5 -16.07 -16.16 3.36
C VAL A 5 -17.37 -15.38 3.13
N HIS A 6 -17.75 -14.57 4.10
CA HIS A 6 -18.85 -13.62 3.94
C HIS A 6 -18.25 -12.29 3.50
N ASP A 7 -18.29 -12.00 2.19
CA ASP A 7 -17.93 -10.70 1.66
C ASP A 7 -19.03 -9.69 2.00
N GLN A 8 -18.72 -8.78 2.93
CA GLN A 8 -19.57 -7.65 3.26
C GLN A 8 -18.83 -6.37 2.88
N GLY A 9 -19.52 -5.45 2.21
CA GLY A 9 -18.93 -4.20 1.77
C GLY A 9 -19.87 -3.01 1.92
N THR A 10 -19.27 -1.82 2.05
CA THR A 10 -19.97 -0.54 1.98
C THR A 10 -19.15 0.43 1.17
N LYS A 11 -19.81 1.40 0.52
CA LYS A 11 -19.13 2.47 -0.21
C LYS A 11 -18.42 3.39 0.79
N CYS A 12 -17.17 3.71 0.51
CA CYS A 12 -16.37 4.61 1.34
C CYS A 12 -15.36 5.36 0.46
N ASP A 13 -15.43 6.69 0.46
CA ASP A 13 -14.36 7.53 -0.06
C ASP A 13 -13.42 7.86 1.11
N VAL A 14 -12.18 7.39 1.03
CA VAL A 14 -11.19 7.59 2.11
C VAL A 14 -10.85 9.06 2.36
N ARG A 15 -11.11 9.94 1.38
CA ARG A 15 -10.90 11.39 1.48
C ARG A 15 -11.94 12.06 2.40
N GLU A 16 -13.09 11.41 2.57
CA GLU A 16 -14.22 11.91 3.34
C GLU A 16 -14.23 11.29 4.75
N GLY A 17 -13.97 12.10 5.77
CA GLY A 17 -13.88 11.61 7.15
C GLY A 17 -15.16 10.96 7.66
N GLU A 18 -16.33 11.43 7.21
CA GLU A 18 -17.62 10.83 7.59
C GLU A 18 -17.82 9.44 6.95
N ASP A 19 -17.37 9.25 5.70
CA ASP A 19 -17.43 7.94 5.05
C ASP A 19 -16.58 6.91 5.81
N VAL A 20 -15.39 7.30 6.26
CA VAL A 20 -14.52 6.39 7.05
C VAL A 20 -15.12 6.09 8.42
N LYS A 21 -15.77 7.05 9.08
CA LYS A 21 -16.52 6.81 10.33
C LYS A 21 -17.71 5.87 10.10
N ASN A 22 -18.45 6.07 9.02
CA ASN A 22 -19.55 5.20 8.63
C ASN A 22 -19.06 3.77 8.33
N LEU A 23 -17.90 3.61 7.67
CA LEU A 23 -17.26 2.32 7.49
C LEU A 23 -16.95 1.66 8.85
N VAL A 24 -16.36 2.37 9.80
CA VAL A 24 -16.07 1.84 11.14
C VAL A 24 -17.35 1.43 11.84
N ALA A 25 -18.40 2.24 11.82
CA ALA A 25 -19.69 1.90 12.40
C ALA A 25 -20.33 0.66 11.76
N PHE A 26 -20.23 0.55 10.42
CA PHE A 26 -20.66 -0.64 9.68
C PHE A 26 -19.91 -1.90 10.14
N LEU A 27 -18.58 -1.83 10.27
CA LEU A 27 -17.75 -2.93 10.70
C LEU A 27 -18.09 -3.37 12.14
N GLN A 28 -18.22 -2.40 13.06
CA GLN A 28 -18.59 -2.68 14.46
C GLN A 28 -19.97 -3.32 14.59
N LYS A 29 -20.92 -2.93 13.74
CA LYS A 29 -22.28 -3.50 13.73
C LYS A 29 -22.32 -4.94 13.21
N ASN A 30 -21.51 -5.25 12.18
CA ASN A 30 -21.62 -6.52 11.44
C ASN A 30 -20.56 -7.55 11.85
N LEU A 31 -19.42 -7.11 12.39
CA LEU A 31 -18.32 -7.95 12.80
C LEU A 31 -18.04 -7.75 14.29
N LYS A 32 -17.63 -8.80 14.98
CA LYS A 32 -17.34 -8.71 16.44
C LYS A 32 -16.08 -7.90 16.71
N TYR A 33 -15.10 -8.00 15.84
CA TYR A 33 -13.81 -7.29 15.91
C TYR A 33 -13.10 -7.36 14.56
N ILE A 34 -12.09 -6.51 14.39
CA ILE A 34 -11.24 -6.43 13.20
C ILE A 34 -9.80 -6.73 13.64
N ASP A 35 -9.24 -7.86 13.20
CA ASP A 35 -7.85 -8.21 13.49
C ASP A 35 -6.87 -7.47 12.59
N ILE A 36 -7.27 -7.25 11.33
CA ILE A 36 -6.41 -6.70 10.28
C ILE A 36 -7.16 -5.60 9.53
N TRP A 37 -6.55 -4.43 9.46
CA TRP A 37 -6.97 -3.30 8.63
C TRP A 37 -5.90 -3.00 7.60
N ILE A 38 -6.25 -2.97 6.31
CA ILE A 38 -5.31 -2.70 5.22
C ILE A 38 -5.70 -1.39 4.53
N ASN A 39 -4.84 -0.38 4.63
CA ASN A 39 -4.96 0.86 3.88
C ASN A 39 -4.38 0.65 2.48
N ASN A 40 -5.25 0.29 1.53
CA ASN A 40 -4.88 0.01 0.14
C ASN A 40 -5.24 1.14 -0.82
N ALA A 41 -6.21 1.99 -0.49
CA ALA A 41 -6.65 3.08 -1.36
C ALA A 41 -5.46 3.98 -1.74
N GLY A 42 -5.34 4.28 -3.02
CA GLY A 42 -4.27 5.12 -3.54
C GLY A 42 -4.52 5.53 -4.98
N SER A 43 -4.04 6.70 -5.36
CA SER A 43 -4.14 7.26 -6.71
C SER A 43 -2.81 7.89 -7.13
N ASN A 44 -2.55 7.86 -8.45
CA ASN A 44 -1.55 8.70 -9.11
C ASN A 44 -2.23 9.68 -10.09
N ALA A 45 -3.53 9.89 -9.95
CA ALA A 45 -4.40 10.63 -10.86
C ALA A 45 -4.30 10.16 -12.33
N TYR A 46 -3.82 8.92 -12.54
CA TYR A 46 -3.48 8.36 -13.88
C TYR A 46 -2.61 9.30 -14.72
N SER A 47 -1.82 10.15 -14.04
CA SER A 47 -1.02 11.22 -14.63
C SER A 47 0.48 10.90 -14.49
N PHE A 48 1.19 10.79 -15.62
CA PHE A 48 2.61 10.53 -15.68
C PHE A 48 3.33 11.65 -16.43
N LYS A 49 3.54 12.77 -15.75
CA LYS A 49 4.12 13.99 -16.34
C LYS A 49 4.97 14.75 -15.33
N PRO A 50 5.88 15.62 -15.77
CA PRO A 50 6.61 16.51 -14.88
C PRO A 50 5.67 17.32 -14.00
N LEU A 51 6.09 17.62 -12.77
CA LEU A 51 5.26 18.36 -11.81
C LEU A 51 4.77 19.72 -12.33
N VAL A 52 5.59 20.37 -13.14
CA VAL A 52 5.24 21.68 -13.77
C VAL A 52 4.07 21.60 -14.76
N GLU A 53 3.70 20.39 -15.20
CA GLU A 53 2.59 20.13 -16.11
C GLU A 53 1.38 19.53 -15.38
N ALA A 54 1.49 19.26 -14.08
CA ALA A 54 0.39 18.70 -13.30
C ALA A 54 -0.70 19.75 -13.07
N SER A 55 -1.96 19.36 -13.18
CA SER A 55 -3.07 20.23 -12.80
C SER A 55 -3.26 20.25 -11.29
N ASP A 56 -3.94 21.28 -10.78
CA ASP A 56 -4.28 21.35 -9.36
C ASP A 56 -5.19 20.19 -8.96
N GLU A 57 -6.09 19.76 -9.83
CA GLU A 57 -7.00 18.62 -9.61
C GLU A 57 -6.22 17.32 -9.43
N ASP A 58 -5.22 17.04 -10.30
CA ASP A 58 -4.33 15.88 -10.18
C ASP A 58 -3.59 15.88 -8.83
N LEU A 59 -3.05 17.05 -8.45
CA LEU A 59 -2.32 17.20 -7.19
C LEU A 59 -3.22 17.03 -5.98
N ILE A 60 -4.41 17.62 -6.00
CA ILE A 60 -5.42 17.49 -4.94
C ILE A 60 -5.81 16.02 -4.79
N GLU A 61 -6.12 15.33 -5.90
CA GLU A 61 -6.51 13.91 -5.87
C GLU A 61 -5.41 13.04 -5.24
N VAL A 62 -4.17 13.20 -5.70
CA VAL A 62 -3.05 12.40 -5.21
C VAL A 62 -2.78 12.65 -3.72
N VAL A 63 -2.78 13.91 -3.29
CA VAL A 63 -2.48 14.27 -1.89
C VAL A 63 -3.62 13.90 -0.96
N THR A 64 -4.85 14.19 -1.36
CA THR A 64 -6.03 13.89 -0.51
C THR A 64 -6.25 12.38 -0.37
N THR A 65 -6.05 11.60 -1.43
CA THR A 65 -6.20 10.15 -1.36
C THR A 65 -5.05 9.49 -0.58
N ASN A 66 -3.80 9.75 -1.00
CA ASN A 66 -2.65 9.00 -0.51
C ASN A 66 -2.12 9.46 0.85
N ALA A 67 -2.32 10.72 1.21
CA ALA A 67 -1.82 11.27 2.47
C ALA A 67 -2.96 11.56 3.45
N LEU A 68 -3.89 12.46 3.12
CA LEU A 68 -4.99 12.81 4.02
C LEU A 68 -5.89 11.62 4.31
N GLY A 69 -6.36 10.91 3.27
CA GLY A 69 -7.21 9.73 3.41
C GLY A 69 -6.55 8.63 4.23
N LEU A 70 -5.25 8.38 4.00
CA LEU A 70 -4.49 7.45 4.83
C LEU A 70 -4.45 7.86 6.30
N MET A 71 -4.22 9.16 6.60
CA MET A 71 -4.21 9.67 7.97
C MET A 71 -5.58 9.50 8.64
N ILE A 72 -6.66 9.81 7.93
CA ILE A 72 -8.04 9.62 8.41
C ILE A 72 -8.29 8.13 8.71
N CYS A 73 -7.98 7.24 7.76
CA CYS A 73 -8.16 5.81 7.94
C CYS A 73 -7.34 5.25 9.10
N CYS A 74 -6.06 5.63 9.24
CA CYS A 74 -5.23 5.23 10.36
C CYS A 74 -5.81 5.70 11.69
N ARG A 75 -6.25 6.97 11.77
CA ARG A 75 -6.85 7.53 12.98
C ARG A 75 -8.10 6.75 13.42
N GLU A 76 -9.02 6.50 12.51
CA GLU A 76 -10.26 5.81 12.83
C GLU A 76 -10.04 4.32 13.11
N ALA A 77 -9.11 3.67 12.39
CA ALA A 77 -8.72 2.29 12.66
C ALA A 77 -8.07 2.14 14.05
N ILE A 78 -7.15 3.04 14.41
CA ILE A 78 -6.52 3.03 15.75
C ILE A 78 -7.56 3.22 16.83
N LYS A 79 -8.45 4.23 16.71
CA LYS A 79 -9.54 4.46 17.67
C LYS A 79 -10.41 3.21 17.86
N MET A 80 -10.79 2.57 16.77
CA MET A 80 -11.60 1.34 16.81
C MET A 80 -10.85 0.22 17.53
N MET A 81 -9.59 -0.02 17.16
CA MET A 81 -8.77 -1.12 17.69
C MET A 81 -8.39 -0.92 19.16
N LEU A 82 -8.20 0.31 19.62
CA LEU A 82 -7.98 0.61 21.05
C LEU A 82 -9.16 0.17 21.95
N ASN A 83 -10.38 0.17 21.40
CA ASN A 83 -11.58 -0.29 22.10
C ASN A 83 -11.82 -1.82 21.96
N GLN A 84 -10.96 -2.54 21.25
CA GLN A 84 -11.04 -4.00 21.12
C GLN A 84 -10.15 -4.68 22.17
N PRO A 85 -10.61 -5.76 22.84
CA PRO A 85 -9.78 -6.46 23.85
C PRO A 85 -8.46 -6.99 23.29
N ARG A 86 -8.43 -7.40 22.01
CA ARG A 86 -7.24 -7.95 21.35
C ARG A 86 -6.40 -6.88 20.63
N GLY A 87 -6.91 -5.64 20.49
CA GLY A 87 -6.30 -4.64 19.64
C GLY A 87 -6.44 -4.97 18.16
N GLY A 88 -5.37 -4.82 17.39
CA GLY A 88 -5.35 -5.16 15.97
C GLY A 88 -4.10 -4.69 15.23
N HIS A 89 -4.03 -5.02 13.94
CA HIS A 89 -2.89 -4.76 13.07
C HIS A 89 -3.30 -3.93 11.87
N ILE A 90 -2.65 -2.79 11.67
CA ILE A 90 -2.90 -1.86 10.56
C ILE A 90 -1.73 -1.95 9.58
N PHE A 91 -2.02 -2.18 8.30
CA PHE A 91 -1.02 -2.27 7.24
C PHE A 91 -1.18 -1.12 6.26
N ASN A 92 -0.16 -0.29 6.12
CA ASN A 92 -0.13 0.82 5.18
C ASN A 92 0.65 0.43 3.93
N ILE A 93 -0.01 0.47 2.76
CA ILE A 93 0.62 0.14 1.48
C ILE A 93 1.44 1.32 0.98
N ASP A 94 2.73 1.09 0.81
CA ASP A 94 3.65 2.04 0.21
C ASP A 94 3.66 2.00 -1.33
N GLY A 95 4.65 2.61 -1.95
CA GLY A 95 4.83 2.63 -3.40
C GLY A 95 6.15 3.27 -3.81
N ALA A 96 6.31 3.55 -5.08
CA ALA A 96 7.51 4.19 -5.62
C ALA A 96 7.78 5.51 -4.89
N GLY A 97 9.05 5.74 -4.50
CA GLY A 97 9.47 6.90 -3.72
C GLY A 97 9.44 6.69 -2.20
N SER A 98 8.83 5.63 -1.70
CA SER A 98 8.76 5.34 -0.26
C SER A 98 10.14 5.17 0.39
N ASP A 99 11.12 4.72 -0.35
CA ASP A 99 12.52 4.57 0.05
C ASP A 99 13.35 5.87 -0.02
N GLY A 100 12.76 6.95 -0.52
CA GLY A 100 13.39 8.26 -0.68
C GLY A 100 14.12 8.45 -2.00
N ARG A 101 14.10 7.48 -2.91
CA ARG A 101 14.65 7.67 -4.26
C ARG A 101 13.78 8.61 -5.08
N PRO A 102 14.39 9.46 -5.94
CA PRO A 102 13.63 10.33 -6.82
C PRO A 102 12.66 9.56 -7.72
N THR A 103 11.50 10.14 -7.96
CA THR A 103 10.46 9.59 -8.83
C THR A 103 10.09 10.62 -9.91
N PRO A 104 10.98 10.86 -10.90
CA PRO A 104 10.72 11.82 -11.97
C PRO A 104 9.43 11.43 -12.71
N ARG A 105 8.62 12.45 -13.08
CA ARG A 105 7.27 12.33 -13.65
C ARG A 105 6.20 11.73 -12.69
N PHE A 106 6.62 11.32 -11.49
CA PHE A 106 5.76 10.88 -10.38
C PHE A 106 6.06 11.63 -9.08
N ALA A 107 6.52 12.88 -9.16
CA ALA A 107 7.01 13.60 -7.99
C ALA A 107 5.96 13.71 -6.88
N ALA A 108 4.73 14.12 -7.18
CA ALA A 108 3.65 14.23 -6.21
C ALA A 108 3.30 12.86 -5.59
N TYR A 109 3.14 11.83 -6.42
CA TYR A 109 2.90 10.46 -5.95
C TYR A 109 4.03 9.97 -5.03
N GLY A 110 5.29 10.09 -5.47
CA GLY A 110 6.45 9.66 -4.68
C GLY A 110 6.56 10.39 -3.34
N ALA A 111 6.26 11.69 -3.31
CA ALA A 111 6.20 12.45 -2.06
C ALA A 111 5.15 11.90 -1.10
N THR A 112 3.93 11.60 -1.59
CA THR A 112 2.89 10.98 -0.76
C THR A 112 3.28 9.59 -0.29
N LYS A 113 3.91 8.76 -1.13
CA LYS A 113 4.37 7.41 -0.72
C LYS A 113 5.53 7.45 0.26
N ARG A 114 6.38 8.49 0.21
CA ARG A 114 7.37 8.73 1.26
C ARG A 114 6.72 9.08 2.59
N SER A 115 5.65 9.88 2.56
CA SER A 115 4.90 10.24 3.77
C SER A 115 4.27 9.03 4.46
N VAL A 116 3.84 7.98 3.73
CA VAL A 116 3.31 6.74 4.30
C VAL A 116 4.29 6.10 5.28
N VAL A 117 5.57 5.96 4.88
CA VAL A 117 6.60 5.34 5.72
C VAL A 117 6.91 6.20 6.94
N HIS A 118 6.92 7.51 6.79
CA HIS A 118 7.14 8.43 7.90
C HIS A 118 5.97 8.40 8.87
N LEU A 119 4.74 8.51 8.38
CA LEU A 119 3.51 8.43 9.19
C LEU A 119 3.48 7.12 9.99
N THR A 120 3.73 5.99 9.35
CA THR A 120 3.74 4.69 10.04
C THR A 120 4.72 4.66 11.21
N LYS A 121 5.95 5.19 11.03
CA LYS A 121 6.95 5.28 12.10
C LYS A 121 6.50 6.21 13.24
N SER A 122 5.86 7.33 12.91
CA SER A 122 5.34 8.28 13.89
C SER A 122 4.21 7.65 14.71
N LEU A 123 3.24 7.00 14.07
CA LEU A 123 2.15 6.29 14.75
C LEU A 123 2.67 5.18 15.66
N GLN A 124 3.69 4.41 15.23
CA GLN A 124 4.36 3.42 16.06
C GLN A 124 5.01 4.06 17.31
N ALA A 125 5.58 5.25 17.17
CA ALA A 125 6.18 5.98 18.29
C ALA A 125 5.09 6.50 19.24
N GLU A 126 4.01 7.07 18.74
CA GLU A 126 2.88 7.55 19.53
C GLU A 126 2.23 6.43 20.36
N LEU A 127 1.97 5.28 19.74
CA LEU A 127 1.43 4.11 20.45
C LEU A 127 2.36 3.63 21.58
N ARG A 128 3.68 3.60 21.33
CA ARG A 128 4.65 3.27 22.39
C ARG A 128 4.67 4.30 23.52
N MET A 129 4.57 5.59 23.22
CA MET A 129 4.50 6.65 24.24
C MET A 129 3.26 6.53 25.13
N GLN A 130 2.20 5.94 24.62
CA GLN A 130 0.94 5.69 25.34
C GLN A 130 0.90 4.30 25.98
N ASP A 131 2.01 3.54 25.98
CA ASP A 131 2.13 2.14 26.44
C ASP A 131 1.12 1.16 25.78
N VAL A 132 0.67 1.49 24.58
CA VAL A 132 -0.22 0.63 23.79
C VAL A 132 0.60 -0.46 23.12
N LYS A 133 0.30 -1.74 23.44
CA LYS A 133 1.04 -2.91 22.95
C LYS A 133 0.22 -3.78 22.00
N ASN A 134 -1.10 -3.67 22.04
CA ASN A 134 -2.03 -4.52 21.30
C ASN A 134 -2.51 -3.90 19.98
N VAL A 135 -2.16 -2.66 19.66
CA VAL A 135 -2.39 -2.04 18.36
C VAL A 135 -1.06 -1.79 17.68
N VAL A 136 -0.87 -2.34 16.49
CA VAL A 136 0.42 -2.30 15.78
C VAL A 136 0.22 -1.80 14.35
N VAL A 137 1.06 -0.85 13.92
CA VAL A 137 1.03 -0.30 12.56
C VAL A 137 2.24 -0.81 11.79
N HIS A 138 2.02 -1.29 10.57
CA HIS A 138 3.01 -1.93 9.69
C HIS A 138 3.11 -1.22 8.35
N ASN A 139 4.21 -1.42 7.64
CA ASN A 139 4.33 -1.09 6.22
C ASN A 139 4.21 -2.35 5.36
N LEU A 140 3.59 -2.21 4.19
CA LEU A 140 3.42 -3.22 3.20
C LEU A 140 3.89 -2.71 1.83
N SER A 141 4.83 -3.42 1.20
CA SER A 141 5.37 -3.06 -0.12
C SER A 141 5.07 -4.16 -1.13
N PRO A 142 4.07 -3.96 -2.00
CA PRO A 142 3.73 -4.93 -3.04
C PRO A 142 4.76 -4.96 -4.18
N GLY A 143 5.64 -3.96 -4.28
CA GLY A 143 6.50 -3.77 -5.44
C GLY A 143 5.73 -3.24 -6.64
N MET A 144 6.16 -3.63 -7.84
CA MET A 144 5.47 -3.28 -9.09
C MET A 144 4.41 -4.34 -9.41
N VAL A 145 3.15 -3.91 -9.45
CA VAL A 145 1.99 -4.78 -9.71
C VAL A 145 1.32 -4.34 -11.00
N THR A 146 1.01 -5.26 -11.91
CA THR A 146 0.40 -4.97 -13.22
C THR A 146 -1.06 -4.56 -13.09
N THR A 147 -1.30 -3.42 -12.45
CA THR A 147 -2.61 -2.77 -12.32
C THR A 147 -2.71 -1.58 -13.26
N ASP A 148 -3.93 -1.10 -13.51
CA ASP A 148 -4.16 0.10 -14.34
C ASP A 148 -3.36 1.31 -13.84
N LEU A 149 -3.20 1.45 -12.51
CA LEU A 149 -2.41 2.50 -11.89
C LEU A 149 -0.93 2.44 -12.33
N LEU A 150 -0.32 1.25 -12.41
CA LEU A 150 1.06 1.10 -12.90
C LEU A 150 1.11 1.28 -14.41
N MET A 151 0.17 0.68 -15.13
CA MET A 151 0.19 0.66 -16.60
C MET A 151 -0.09 2.02 -17.23
N SER A 152 -0.74 2.94 -16.51
CA SER A 152 -0.95 4.32 -16.96
C SER A 152 0.36 5.09 -17.21
N GLY A 153 1.48 4.68 -16.59
CA GLY A 153 2.80 5.27 -16.78
C GLY A 153 3.73 4.51 -17.73
N ALA A 154 3.19 3.56 -18.53
CA ALA A 154 3.96 2.62 -19.36
C ALA A 154 4.32 3.16 -20.76
N ASP A 155 4.49 4.47 -20.92
CA ASP A 155 4.69 5.15 -22.21
C ASP A 155 6.15 5.27 -22.66
N THR A 156 7.12 5.11 -21.76
CA THR A 156 8.55 5.24 -22.07
C THR A 156 9.23 3.88 -22.19
N LYS A 157 10.30 3.80 -23.01
CA LYS A 157 11.17 2.61 -23.10
C LYS A 157 11.67 2.16 -21.72
N GLN A 158 12.04 3.11 -20.87
CA GLN A 158 12.51 2.82 -19.52
C GLN A 158 11.40 2.23 -18.63
N ALA A 159 10.18 2.80 -18.68
CA ALA A 159 9.04 2.27 -17.95
C ALA A 159 8.69 0.85 -18.41
N LYS A 160 8.59 0.62 -19.73
CA LYS A 160 8.35 -0.70 -20.31
C LYS A 160 9.39 -1.72 -19.87
N PHE A 161 10.68 -1.35 -19.88
CA PHE A 161 11.75 -2.21 -19.40
C PHE A 161 11.55 -2.63 -17.93
N PHE A 162 11.34 -1.66 -17.02
CA PHE A 162 11.18 -1.99 -15.60
C PHE A 162 9.88 -2.75 -15.31
N ILE A 163 8.79 -2.44 -16.00
CA ILE A 163 7.53 -3.18 -15.87
C ILE A 163 7.74 -4.64 -16.30
N ASN A 164 8.33 -4.89 -17.46
CA ASN A 164 8.60 -6.25 -17.93
C ASN A 164 9.53 -7.02 -16.99
N VAL A 165 10.53 -6.36 -16.42
CA VAL A 165 11.53 -7.00 -15.56
C VAL A 165 11.04 -7.23 -14.15
N LEU A 166 10.37 -6.24 -13.52
CA LEU A 166 10.10 -6.22 -12.09
C LEU A 166 8.65 -6.44 -11.71
N ALA A 167 7.70 -6.15 -12.62
CA ALA A 167 6.30 -6.27 -12.28
C ALA A 167 5.83 -7.73 -12.22
N GLU A 168 4.84 -7.97 -11.37
CA GLU A 168 4.12 -9.24 -11.28
C GLU A 168 2.60 -8.99 -11.25
N PRO A 169 1.79 -9.98 -11.68
CA PRO A 169 0.34 -9.90 -11.58
C PRO A 169 -0.14 -9.75 -10.13
N PRO A 170 -1.32 -9.12 -9.90
CA PRO A 170 -1.89 -8.95 -8.57
C PRO A 170 -2.02 -10.26 -7.80
N GLU A 171 -2.38 -11.35 -8.47
CA GLU A 171 -2.59 -12.68 -7.89
C GLU A 171 -1.28 -13.23 -7.29
N VAL A 172 -0.18 -13.13 -8.05
CA VAL A 172 1.16 -13.58 -7.61
C VAL A 172 1.65 -12.77 -6.40
N VAL A 173 1.38 -11.48 -6.39
CA VAL A 173 1.72 -10.61 -5.26
C VAL A 173 0.87 -10.95 -4.04
N ALA A 174 -0.43 -11.19 -4.24
CA ALA A 174 -1.36 -11.54 -3.17
C ALA A 174 -1.04 -12.91 -2.55
N GLU A 175 -0.70 -13.91 -3.35
CA GLU A 175 -0.26 -15.23 -2.88
C GLU A 175 0.93 -15.16 -1.90
N TYR A 176 1.79 -14.18 -2.06
CA TYR A 176 2.88 -13.93 -1.12
C TYR A 176 2.45 -13.08 0.07
N LEU A 177 1.76 -11.96 -0.17
CA LEU A 177 1.48 -10.98 0.88
C LEU A 177 0.43 -11.48 1.88
N VAL A 178 -0.65 -12.11 1.41
CA VAL A 178 -1.77 -12.50 2.27
C VAL A 178 -1.36 -13.48 3.38
N PRO A 179 -0.63 -14.58 3.12
CA PRO A 179 -0.15 -15.45 4.19
C PRO A 179 0.77 -14.73 5.18
N ASN A 180 1.66 -13.85 4.69
CA ASN A 180 2.57 -13.10 5.55
C ASN A 180 1.83 -12.10 6.45
N ILE A 181 0.82 -11.40 5.93
CA ILE A 181 -0.04 -10.50 6.70
C ILE A 181 -0.80 -11.29 7.79
N ARG A 182 -1.42 -12.41 7.42
CA ARG A 182 -2.23 -13.24 8.33
C ARG A 182 -1.41 -13.92 9.42
N SER A 183 -0.13 -14.20 9.16
CA SER A 183 0.76 -14.81 10.14
C SER A 183 1.08 -13.90 11.33
N ILE A 184 1.03 -12.58 11.16
CA ILE A 184 1.42 -11.62 12.21
C ILE A 184 0.49 -11.69 13.42
N PRO A 185 -0.83 -11.51 13.32
CA PRO A 185 -1.72 -11.69 14.47
C PRO A 185 -1.74 -13.12 14.99
N THR A 186 -1.62 -14.12 14.12
CA THR A 186 -1.63 -15.54 14.51
C THR A 186 -0.43 -15.89 15.40
N ASN A 187 0.74 -15.29 15.13
CA ASN A 187 1.94 -15.49 15.93
C ASN A 187 2.00 -14.61 17.20
N GLY A 188 0.97 -13.83 17.48
CA GLY A 188 0.91 -12.91 18.63
C GLY A 188 1.99 -11.81 18.58
N SER A 189 2.47 -11.44 17.41
CA SER A 189 3.53 -10.44 17.27
C SER A 189 3.02 -9.04 17.58
N THR A 190 3.65 -8.37 18.54
CA THR A 190 3.41 -6.96 18.87
C THR A 190 4.48 -6.03 18.26
N ARG A 191 5.33 -6.56 17.38
CA ARG A 191 6.41 -5.79 16.76
C ARG A 191 6.00 -5.28 15.38
N PRO A 192 6.22 -3.99 15.08
CA PRO A 192 6.05 -3.45 13.74
C PRO A 192 6.90 -4.19 12.71
N THR A 193 6.32 -4.47 11.56
CA THR A 193 7.00 -5.14 10.45
C THR A 193 6.91 -4.32 9.17
N TYR A 194 7.80 -4.64 8.23
CA TYR A 194 7.78 -4.12 6.88
C TYR A 194 7.86 -5.30 5.91
N ILE A 195 6.70 -5.74 5.41
CA ILE A 195 6.60 -6.85 4.47
C ILE A 195 6.85 -6.32 3.06
N ARG A 196 7.81 -6.93 2.35
CA ARG A 196 8.17 -6.54 0.98
C ARG A 196 8.12 -7.74 0.06
N PHE A 197 7.30 -7.66 -1.00
CA PHE A 197 7.29 -8.66 -2.07
C PHE A 197 8.52 -8.53 -2.99
N LEU A 198 8.81 -7.28 -3.42
CA LEU A 198 9.98 -6.99 -4.24
C LEU A 198 11.10 -6.44 -3.36
N THR A 199 12.00 -7.31 -2.94
CA THR A 199 13.21 -6.89 -2.21
C THR A 199 14.29 -6.38 -3.16
N GLY A 200 15.24 -5.59 -2.64
CA GLY A 200 16.37 -5.11 -3.45
C GLY A 200 17.14 -6.25 -4.12
N LEU A 201 17.44 -7.32 -3.37
CA LEU A 201 18.13 -8.49 -3.90
C LEU A 201 17.35 -9.15 -5.06
N LYS A 202 16.04 -9.33 -4.89
CA LYS A 202 15.17 -9.88 -5.95
C LYS A 202 15.16 -8.97 -7.18
N ALA A 203 15.07 -7.65 -7.00
CA ALA A 203 15.09 -6.69 -8.09
C ALA A 203 16.42 -6.72 -8.86
N TYR A 204 17.55 -6.70 -8.16
CA TYR A 204 18.87 -6.79 -8.79
C TYR A 204 19.07 -8.12 -9.53
N SER A 205 18.65 -9.23 -8.95
CA SER A 205 18.71 -10.56 -9.61
C SER A 205 17.88 -10.59 -10.90
N GLN A 206 16.69 -10.02 -10.91
CA GLN A 206 15.83 -9.96 -12.10
C GLN A 206 16.43 -9.05 -13.18
N ILE A 207 16.98 -7.87 -12.81
CA ILE A 207 17.67 -6.97 -13.74
C ILE A 207 18.90 -7.65 -14.33
N PHE A 208 19.72 -8.29 -13.50
CA PHE A 208 20.89 -9.03 -13.97
C PHE A 208 20.50 -10.14 -14.95
N SER A 209 19.52 -10.96 -14.62
CA SER A 209 18.99 -12.03 -15.47
C SER A 209 18.49 -11.49 -16.82
N ARG A 210 17.86 -10.29 -16.81
CA ARG A 210 17.45 -9.61 -18.03
C ARG A 210 18.63 -9.18 -18.89
N LEU A 211 19.64 -8.58 -18.29
CA LEU A 211 20.81 -8.06 -19.03
C LEU A 211 21.73 -9.18 -19.53
N ALA A 212 21.95 -10.21 -18.71
CA ALA A 212 22.85 -11.32 -19.05
C ALA A 212 22.22 -12.37 -19.98
N PHE A 213 20.92 -12.65 -19.82
CA PHE A 213 20.26 -13.78 -20.48
C PHE A 213 19.02 -13.39 -21.29
N GLY A 214 18.67 -12.10 -21.36
CA GLY A 214 17.46 -11.63 -22.04
C GLY A 214 16.15 -12.08 -21.38
N ALA A 215 16.21 -12.55 -20.13
CA ALA A 215 15.04 -13.02 -19.41
C ALA A 215 13.97 -11.92 -19.23
N ARG A 216 12.70 -12.31 -19.15
CA ARG A 216 11.57 -11.40 -18.87
C ARG A 216 11.38 -10.30 -19.93
N ARG A 217 11.79 -10.54 -21.17
CA ARG A 217 11.60 -9.61 -22.30
C ARG A 217 10.15 -9.67 -22.79
N ASN A 218 9.56 -8.47 -23.04
CA ASN A 218 8.22 -8.37 -23.60
C ASN A 218 7.13 -9.17 -22.84
N ARG A 219 7.23 -9.26 -21.51
CA ARG A 219 6.26 -10.04 -20.71
C ARG A 219 4.87 -9.41 -20.73
N TYR A 220 4.81 -8.11 -20.66
CA TYR A 220 3.58 -7.32 -20.56
C TYR A 220 3.48 -6.25 -21.64
N LEU A 221 4.62 -5.69 -22.04
CA LEU A 221 4.71 -4.57 -22.96
C LEU A 221 5.82 -4.84 -23.99
N LEU A 222 5.54 -4.52 -25.27
CA LEU A 222 6.57 -4.57 -26.30
C LEU A 222 7.61 -3.47 -26.06
N GLU A 223 8.86 -3.87 -26.04
CA GLU A 223 10.03 -2.99 -25.95
C GLU A 223 10.59 -2.81 -27.37
N ASP A 224 10.23 -1.71 -28.02
CA ASP A 224 10.72 -1.33 -29.37
C ASP A 224 12.14 -0.74 -29.28
#